data_5b7e39797afce201a00f17ad643b29b6
#
_entry.id   5b7e39797afce201a00f17ad643b29b6
#
_cell.length_a   1.000
_cell.length_b   1.000
_cell.length_c   1.000
_cell.angle_alpha   90.00
_cell.angle_beta   90.00
_cell.angle_gamma   90.00
#
_symmetry.space_group_name_H-M   'P 1'
#
loop_
_entity.id
_entity.type
_entity.pdbx_description
1 polymer ?
#
loop_
_entity_poly.entity_id
_entity_poly.type
_entity_poly.pdbx_seq_one_letter_code
_entity_poly.pdbx_strand_id
1 'polypeptide(L)'
;MTLVPGDPLAHRALESLLVAEANVRRRLSLDLEREGLSSTGFFVLAVLETAGGELELRSLRRRLQTSKANATEVVDTLAARGLVSRHRLVTDRRAVGVSLLPAGREVVDRLFPEHTERVGRAFAVLDEDEKRQLASICRKLAA
;
A
#
# COMPACT_ATOMS: atom_id res chain seq x y z
N MET A 1 -12.41 -36.08 -11.98
CA MET A 1 -13.26 -34.89 -12.10
C MET A 1 -12.68 -33.98 -13.18
N THR A 2 -13.45 -33.74 -14.21
CA THR A 2 -12.98 -32.87 -15.31
C THR A 2 -13.32 -31.43 -14.95
N LEU A 3 -12.31 -30.60 -14.73
CA LEU A 3 -12.50 -29.17 -14.57
C LEU A 3 -12.92 -28.60 -15.91
N VAL A 4 -14.12 -28.03 -15.97
CA VAL A 4 -14.54 -27.29 -17.16
C VAL A 4 -13.87 -25.93 -17.11
N PRO A 5 -12.95 -25.64 -18.04
CA PRO A 5 -12.29 -24.34 -18.04
C PRO A 5 -13.32 -23.28 -18.45
N GLY A 6 -13.59 -22.32 -17.56
CA GLY A 6 -14.45 -21.18 -17.85
C GLY A 6 -13.85 -20.28 -18.91
N ASP A 7 -12.73 -19.66 -18.57
CA ASP A 7 -12.03 -18.73 -19.46
C ASP A 7 -10.51 -18.95 -19.35
N PRO A 8 -9.91 -19.68 -20.29
CA PRO A 8 -8.48 -19.94 -20.27
C PRO A 8 -7.60 -18.69 -20.32
N LEU A 9 -8.08 -17.63 -21.00
CA LEU A 9 -7.34 -16.37 -21.06
C LEU A 9 -7.38 -15.65 -19.73
N ALA A 10 -8.52 -15.68 -19.03
CA ALA A 10 -8.63 -15.12 -17.68
C ALA A 10 -7.69 -15.84 -16.70
N HIS A 11 -7.59 -17.16 -16.79
CA HIS A 11 -6.66 -17.94 -15.98
C HIS A 11 -5.20 -17.55 -16.22
N ARG A 12 -4.81 -17.36 -17.46
CA ARG A 12 -3.47 -16.91 -17.82
C ARG A 12 -3.20 -15.49 -17.31
N ALA A 13 -4.19 -14.62 -17.41
CA ALA A 13 -4.10 -13.25 -16.88
C ALA A 13 -3.94 -13.25 -15.36
N LEU A 14 -4.71 -14.08 -14.65
CA LEU A 14 -4.58 -14.24 -13.21
C LEU A 14 -3.17 -14.72 -12.82
N GLU A 15 -2.70 -15.77 -13.47
CA GLU A 15 -1.36 -16.32 -13.21
C GLU A 15 -0.28 -15.27 -13.42
N SER A 16 -0.34 -14.55 -14.54
CA SER A 16 0.62 -13.49 -14.87
C SER A 16 0.57 -12.34 -13.85
N LEU A 17 -0.62 -11.95 -13.43
CA LEU A 17 -0.82 -10.91 -12.43
C LEU A 17 -0.22 -11.29 -11.08
N LEU A 18 -0.47 -12.53 -10.63
CA LEU A 18 0.03 -13.00 -9.34
C LEU A 18 1.55 -13.13 -9.33
N VAL A 19 2.15 -13.63 -10.41
CA VAL A 19 3.61 -13.73 -10.54
C VAL A 19 4.25 -12.34 -10.56
N ALA A 20 3.69 -11.42 -11.35
CA ALA A 20 4.20 -10.06 -11.44
C ALA A 20 4.08 -9.33 -10.09
N GLU A 21 2.94 -9.45 -9.41
CA GLU A 21 2.72 -8.83 -8.10
C GLU A 21 3.73 -9.33 -7.07
N ALA A 22 3.91 -10.64 -6.98
CA ALA A 22 4.85 -11.24 -6.03
C ALA A 22 6.29 -10.78 -6.28
N ASN A 23 6.70 -10.69 -7.54
CA ASN A 23 8.04 -10.24 -7.93
C ASN A 23 8.25 -8.75 -7.59
N VAL A 24 7.31 -7.90 -7.98
CA VAL A 24 7.38 -6.46 -7.69
C VAL A 24 7.39 -6.22 -6.17
N ARG A 25 6.49 -6.84 -5.45
CA ARG A 25 6.41 -6.71 -3.99
C ARG A 25 7.72 -7.09 -3.31
N ARG A 26 8.31 -8.22 -3.69
CA ARG A 26 9.59 -8.68 -3.14
C ARG A 26 10.71 -7.68 -3.39
N ARG A 27 10.78 -7.13 -4.60
CA ARG A 27 11.81 -6.14 -4.96
C ARG A 27 11.65 -4.83 -4.18
N LEU A 28 10.41 -4.43 -3.89
CA LEU A 28 10.14 -3.18 -3.18
C LEU A 28 10.25 -3.32 -1.66
N SER A 29 10.10 -4.52 -1.11
CA SER A 29 10.08 -4.74 0.34
C SER A 29 11.45 -4.91 0.99
N LEU A 30 12.52 -5.12 0.22
CA LEU A 30 13.85 -5.44 0.77
C LEU A 30 14.39 -4.41 1.75
N ASP A 31 14.27 -3.11 1.45
CA ASP A 31 14.74 -2.06 2.35
C ASP A 31 13.80 -1.82 3.52
N LEU A 32 12.51 -2.02 3.29
CA LEU A 32 11.50 -1.84 4.33
C LEU A 32 11.67 -2.86 5.44
N GLU A 33 12.03 -4.10 5.10
CA GLU A 33 12.28 -5.17 6.07
C GLU A 33 13.45 -4.81 7.01
N ARG A 34 14.50 -4.16 6.51
CA ARG A 34 15.62 -3.70 7.33
C ARG A 34 15.18 -2.68 8.38
N GLU A 35 14.16 -1.89 8.08
CA GLU A 35 13.58 -0.91 9.00
C GLU A 35 12.48 -1.52 9.88
N GLY A 36 12.20 -2.81 9.73
CA GLY A 36 11.12 -3.48 10.46
C GLY A 36 9.73 -3.07 10.00
N LEU A 37 9.60 -2.57 8.76
CA LEU A 37 8.33 -2.14 8.20
C LEU A 37 7.82 -3.15 7.18
N SER A 38 6.51 -3.40 7.19
CA SER A 38 5.84 -4.05 6.09
C SER A 38 5.59 -3.05 4.96
N SER A 39 5.37 -3.54 3.74
CA SER A 39 4.97 -2.69 2.62
C SER A 39 3.69 -1.91 2.93
N THR A 40 2.73 -2.54 3.59
CA THR A 40 1.48 -1.90 4.00
C THR A 40 1.73 -0.81 5.03
N GLY A 41 2.59 -1.06 6.02
CA GLY A 41 2.96 -0.06 7.02
C GLY A 41 3.61 1.17 6.39
N PHE A 42 4.56 0.97 5.49
CA PHE A 42 5.17 2.08 4.76
C PHE A 42 4.16 2.85 3.92
N PHE A 43 3.25 2.14 3.24
CA PHE A 43 2.19 2.76 2.46
C PHE A 43 1.31 3.67 3.32
N VAL A 44 0.94 3.22 4.52
CA VAL A 44 0.17 4.05 5.48
C VAL A 44 0.92 5.33 5.81
N LEU A 45 2.21 5.24 6.14
CA LEU A 45 3.02 6.42 6.46
C LEU A 45 3.10 7.39 5.27
N ALA A 46 3.34 6.87 4.07
CA ALA A 46 3.45 7.69 2.87
C ALA A 46 2.11 8.37 2.52
N VAL A 47 1.00 7.66 2.64
CA VAL A 47 -0.34 8.21 2.40
C VAL A 47 -0.65 9.31 3.42
N LEU A 48 -0.33 9.12 4.69
CA LEU A 48 -0.51 10.15 5.72
C LEU A 48 0.31 11.40 5.39
N GLU A 49 1.57 11.24 4.99
CA GLU A 49 2.42 12.38 4.61
C GLU A 49 1.80 13.18 3.45
N THR A 50 1.36 12.50 2.40
CA THR A 50 0.75 13.17 1.23
C THR A 50 -0.60 13.79 1.53
N ALA A 51 -1.29 13.31 2.55
CA ALA A 51 -2.60 13.83 2.98
C ALA A 51 -2.51 14.99 3.97
N GLY A 52 -1.31 15.48 4.25
CA GLY A 52 -1.11 16.57 5.21
C GLY A 52 -0.89 16.12 6.64
N GLY A 53 -0.67 14.83 6.89
CA GLY A 53 -0.28 14.28 8.18
C GLY A 53 -1.39 13.59 8.96
N GLU A 54 -2.63 13.68 8.52
CA GLU A 54 -3.76 13.07 9.22
C GLU A 54 -4.81 12.57 8.24
N LEU A 55 -5.38 11.40 8.55
CA LEU A 55 -6.54 10.85 7.86
C LEU A 55 -7.45 10.12 8.85
N GLU A 56 -8.72 10.03 8.52
CA GLU A 56 -9.64 9.14 9.19
C GLU A 56 -9.27 7.68 8.88
N LEU A 57 -9.34 6.80 9.87
CA LEU A 57 -9.04 5.37 9.72
C LEU A 57 -9.86 4.73 8.59
N ARG A 58 -11.13 5.14 8.44
CA ARG A 58 -12.00 4.69 7.35
C ARG A 58 -11.42 5.02 5.98
N SER A 59 -10.84 6.21 5.83
CA SER A 59 -10.21 6.64 4.58
C SER A 59 -8.95 5.82 4.29
N LEU A 60 -8.14 5.56 5.31
CA LEU A 60 -6.98 4.67 5.18
C LEU A 60 -7.40 3.28 4.74
N ARG A 61 -8.42 2.72 5.38
CA ARG A 61 -8.92 1.39 5.03
C ARG A 61 -9.34 1.30 3.56
N ARG A 62 -10.03 2.32 3.07
CA ARG A 62 -10.44 2.39 1.65
C ARG A 62 -9.24 2.43 0.72
N ARG A 63 -8.23 3.23 1.04
CA ARG A 63 -7.01 3.33 0.22
C ARG A 63 -6.18 2.05 0.25
N LEU A 64 -6.16 1.35 1.38
CA LEU A 64 -5.49 0.06 1.51
C LEU A 64 -6.27 -1.08 0.86
N GLN A 65 -7.55 -0.88 0.59
CA GLN A 65 -8.47 -1.90 0.07
C GLN A 65 -8.39 -3.20 0.87
N THR A 66 -8.47 -3.06 2.18
CA THR A 66 -8.31 -4.18 3.10
C THR A 66 -9.46 -4.21 4.13
N SER A 67 -9.52 -5.26 4.92
CA SER A 67 -10.51 -5.40 6.00
C SER A 67 -10.25 -4.37 7.10
N LYS A 68 -11.31 -4.06 7.86
CA LYS A 68 -11.21 -3.20 9.05
C LYS A 68 -10.20 -3.75 10.06
N ALA A 69 -10.22 -5.08 10.27
CA ALA A 69 -9.31 -5.74 11.22
C ALA A 69 -7.85 -5.58 10.79
N ASN A 70 -7.55 -5.76 9.50
CA ASN A 70 -6.18 -5.62 8.99
C ASN A 70 -5.69 -4.17 9.05
N ALA A 71 -6.53 -3.21 8.68
CA ALA A 71 -6.19 -1.79 8.78
C ALA A 71 -5.89 -1.40 10.25
N THR A 72 -6.71 -1.86 11.18
CA THR A 72 -6.51 -1.62 12.61
C THR A 72 -5.19 -2.21 13.10
N GLU A 73 -4.89 -3.46 12.72
CA GLU A 73 -3.64 -4.12 13.11
C GLU A 73 -2.41 -3.38 12.60
N VAL A 74 -2.41 -2.95 11.34
CA VAL A 74 -1.30 -2.20 10.76
C VAL A 74 -1.10 -0.87 11.52
N VAL A 75 -2.18 -0.13 11.75
CA VAL A 75 -2.12 1.15 12.47
C VAL A 75 -1.65 0.94 13.91
N ASP A 76 -2.15 -0.09 14.60
CA ASP A 76 -1.73 -0.40 15.96
C ASP A 76 -0.23 -0.75 16.04
N THR A 77 0.28 -1.50 15.06
CA THR A 77 1.71 -1.82 14.98
C THR A 77 2.56 -0.55 14.81
N LEU A 78 2.12 0.36 13.94
CA LEU A 78 2.82 1.64 13.74
C LEU A 78 2.72 2.54 14.97
N ALA A 79 1.58 2.56 15.64
CA ALA A 79 1.37 3.34 16.86
C ALA A 79 2.26 2.82 18.01
N ALA A 80 2.39 1.50 18.14
CA ALA A 80 3.26 0.88 19.15
C ALA A 80 4.73 1.27 18.94
N ARG A 81 5.13 1.59 17.72
CA ARG A 81 6.49 2.06 17.39
C ARG A 81 6.64 3.57 17.47
N GLY A 82 5.58 4.30 17.83
CA GLY A 82 5.62 5.76 17.93
C GLY A 82 5.68 6.48 16.58
N LEU A 83 5.27 5.84 15.51
CA LEU A 83 5.30 6.42 14.16
C LEU A 83 3.99 7.14 13.80
N VAL A 84 2.89 6.70 14.37
CA VAL A 84 1.56 7.32 14.23
C VAL A 84 0.87 7.38 15.58
N SER A 85 -0.18 8.20 15.67
CA SER A 85 -1.08 8.21 16.82
C SER A 85 -2.51 7.98 16.37
N ARG A 86 -3.27 7.28 17.20
CA ARG A 86 -4.71 7.13 17.02
C ARG A 86 -5.42 8.06 18.00
N HIS A 87 -6.45 8.72 17.54
CA HIS A 87 -7.26 9.61 18.38
C HIS A 87 -8.69 9.70 17.84
N ARG A 88 -9.61 10.12 18.69
CA ARG A 88 -10.96 10.41 18.24
C ARG A 88 -10.97 11.78 17.56
N LEU A 89 -11.72 11.89 16.46
CA LEU A 89 -11.85 13.17 15.77
C LEU A 89 -12.71 14.13 16.62
N VAL A 90 -12.30 15.40 16.63
CA VAL A 90 -13.04 16.46 17.36
C VAL A 90 -14.41 16.68 16.74
N THR A 91 -14.51 16.55 15.42
CA THR A 91 -15.74 16.75 14.64
C THR A 91 -16.73 15.59 14.74
N ASP A 92 -16.25 14.37 15.00
CA ASP A 92 -17.07 13.18 15.16
C ASP A 92 -16.38 12.20 16.11
N ARG A 93 -16.90 12.09 17.34
CA ARG A 93 -16.34 11.23 18.39
C ARG A 93 -16.40 9.73 18.07
N ARG A 94 -17.20 9.33 17.07
CA ARG A 94 -17.28 7.93 16.60
C ARG A 94 -16.18 7.61 15.62
N ALA A 95 -15.61 8.62 14.99
CA ALA A 95 -14.56 8.46 14.00
C ALA A 95 -13.18 8.44 14.65
N VAL A 96 -12.32 7.55 14.17
CA VAL A 96 -10.93 7.43 14.59
C VAL A 96 -10.05 8.12 13.57
N GLY A 97 -9.23 9.07 14.05
CA GLY A 97 -8.20 9.71 13.26
C GLY A 97 -6.85 9.01 13.46
N VAL A 98 -6.02 9.06 12.44
CA VAL A 98 -4.65 8.56 12.46
C VAL A 98 -3.74 9.71 12.03
N SER A 99 -2.82 10.11 12.89
CA SER A 99 -1.90 11.21 12.63
C SER A 99 -0.47 10.70 12.53
N LEU A 100 0.26 11.22 11.55
CA LEU A 100 1.68 10.95 11.41
C LEU A 100 2.45 11.71 12.50
N LEU A 101 3.23 10.98 13.29
CA LEU A 101 4.10 11.55 14.29
C LEU A 101 5.44 11.99 13.67
N PRO A 102 6.22 12.86 14.32
CA PRO A 102 7.52 13.29 13.79
C PRO A 102 8.46 12.13 13.45
N ALA A 103 8.48 11.07 14.26
CA ALA A 103 9.30 9.89 13.98
C ALA A 103 8.82 9.15 12.71
N GLY A 104 7.52 9.11 12.49
CA GLY A 104 6.95 8.53 11.25
C GLY A 104 7.31 9.34 10.02
N ARG A 105 7.26 10.66 10.12
CA ARG A 105 7.67 11.57 9.04
C ARG A 105 9.14 11.40 8.69
N GLU A 106 9.99 11.28 9.70
CA GLU A 106 11.41 11.03 9.50
C GLU A 106 11.66 9.74 8.73
N VAL A 107 10.94 8.68 9.05
CA VAL A 107 11.03 7.40 8.34
C VAL A 107 10.64 7.56 6.87
N VAL A 108 9.52 8.24 6.59
CA VAL A 108 9.09 8.50 5.20
C VAL A 108 10.13 9.31 4.46
N ASP A 109 10.60 10.41 5.03
CA ASP A 109 11.56 11.31 4.38
C ASP A 109 12.86 10.59 4.06
N ARG A 110 13.28 9.67 4.90
CA ARG A 110 14.50 8.88 4.70
C ARG A 110 14.34 7.77 3.67
N LEU A 111 13.21 7.07 3.69
CA LEU A 111 12.99 5.88 2.84
C LEU A 111 12.35 6.19 1.49
N PHE A 112 11.58 7.26 1.39
CA PHE A 112 10.80 7.57 0.20
C PHE A 112 11.64 7.76 -1.07
N PRO A 113 12.80 8.47 -1.04
CA PRO A 113 13.62 8.64 -2.23
C PRO A 113 14.12 7.30 -2.81
N GLU A 114 14.61 6.40 -1.96
CA GLU A 114 15.05 5.07 -2.39
C GLU A 114 13.89 4.22 -2.88
N HIS A 115 12.75 4.30 -2.20
CA HIS A 115 11.54 3.61 -2.62
C HIS A 115 11.11 4.05 -4.02
N THR A 116 11.10 5.36 -4.28
CA THR A 116 10.74 5.92 -5.59
C THR A 116 11.68 5.41 -6.69
N GLU A 117 12.99 5.36 -6.41
CA GLU A 117 13.96 4.80 -7.35
C GLU A 117 13.71 3.31 -7.63
N ARG A 118 13.39 2.53 -6.60
CA ARG A 118 13.09 1.10 -6.74
C ARG A 118 11.84 0.86 -7.57
N VAL A 119 10.81 1.67 -7.35
CA VAL A 119 9.60 1.62 -8.17
C VAL A 119 9.96 1.90 -9.64
N GLY A 120 10.72 2.95 -9.90
CA GLY A 120 11.18 3.29 -11.24
C GLY A 120 11.93 2.15 -11.91
N ARG A 121 12.85 1.50 -11.19
CA ARG A 121 13.61 0.36 -11.72
C ARG A 121 12.75 -0.88 -11.96
N ALA A 122 11.81 -1.16 -11.07
CA ALA A 122 10.92 -2.31 -11.21
C ALA A 122 10.03 -2.19 -12.44
N PHE A 123 9.66 -0.97 -12.83
CA PHE A 123 8.79 -0.71 -13.96
C PHE A 123 9.54 -0.22 -15.21
N ALA A 124 10.87 -0.18 -15.18
CA ALA A 124 11.69 0.32 -16.31
C ALA A 124 11.59 -0.54 -17.57
N VAL A 125 11.16 -1.79 -17.46
CA VAL A 125 10.94 -2.67 -18.61
C VAL A 125 9.71 -2.28 -19.42
N LEU A 126 8.83 -1.43 -18.86
CA LEU A 126 7.63 -0.94 -19.53
C LEU A 126 7.86 0.47 -20.06
N ASP A 127 7.37 0.73 -21.27
CA ASP A 127 7.32 2.10 -21.77
C ASP A 127 6.16 2.89 -21.12
N GLU A 128 6.05 4.18 -21.43
CA GLU A 128 5.02 5.02 -20.82
C GLU A 128 3.60 4.57 -21.13
N ASP A 129 3.34 4.14 -22.37
CA ASP A 129 2.01 3.67 -22.75
C ASP A 129 1.64 2.38 -22.03
N GLU A 130 2.58 1.48 -21.91
CA GLU A 130 2.39 0.24 -21.16
C GLU A 130 2.12 0.50 -19.69
N LYS A 131 2.80 1.45 -19.07
CA LYS A 131 2.54 1.85 -17.68
C LYS A 131 1.12 2.42 -17.51
N ARG A 132 0.68 3.26 -18.45
CA ARG A 132 -0.70 3.79 -18.46
C ARG A 132 -1.73 2.70 -18.63
N GLN A 133 -1.48 1.77 -19.56
CA GLN A 133 -2.36 0.62 -19.80
C GLN A 133 -2.47 -0.27 -18.57
N LEU A 134 -1.35 -0.59 -17.96
CA LEU A 134 -1.33 -1.41 -16.74
C LEU A 134 -2.14 -0.75 -15.62
N ALA A 135 -1.91 0.54 -15.37
CA ALA A 135 -2.64 1.28 -14.35
C ALA A 135 -4.15 1.29 -14.65
N SER A 136 -4.54 1.48 -15.91
CA SER A 136 -5.94 1.47 -16.34
C SER A 136 -6.58 0.10 -16.15
N ILE A 137 -5.90 -0.95 -16.58
CA ILE A 137 -6.39 -2.34 -16.45
C ILE A 137 -6.54 -2.74 -14.99
N CYS A 138 -5.56 -2.40 -14.15
CA CYS A 138 -5.63 -2.69 -12.73
C CYS A 138 -6.79 -1.94 -12.04
N ARG A 139 -7.04 -0.68 -12.40
CA ARG A 139 -8.20 0.06 -11.87
C ARG A 139 -9.52 -0.60 -12.27
N LYS A 140 -9.63 -1.05 -13.52
CA LYS A 140 -10.82 -1.75 -14.02
C LYS A 140 -11.05 -3.05 -13.25
N LEU A 141 -10.00 -3.79 -12.97
CA LEU A 141 -10.06 -5.05 -12.24
C LEU A 141 -10.41 -4.85 -10.77
N ALA A 142 -10.00 -3.73 -10.17
CA ALA A 142 -10.22 -3.39 -8.77
C ALA A 142 -11.59 -2.75 -8.49
N ALA A 143 -12.34 -2.38 -9.52
CA ALA A 143 -13.63 -1.72 -9.38
C ALA A 143 -14.73 -2.68 -8.87
#